data_b23046f0fc50ac5282a18425d1f9f17c
#
_entry.id   b23046f0fc50ac5282a18425d1f9f17c
#
_cell.length_a   1.000
_cell.length_b   1.000
_cell.length_c   1.000
_cell.angle_alpha   90.00
_cell.angle_beta   90.00
_cell.angle_gamma   90.00
#
_symmetry.space_group_name_H-M   'P 1'
#
loop_
_entity.id
_entity.type
_entity.pdbx_description
1 polymer ?
#
loop_
_entity_poly.entity_id
_entity_poly.type
_entity_poly.pdbx_seq_one_letter_code
_entity_poly.pdbx_strand_id
1 'polypeptide(L)'
;MYDIEMHEMSGDFFACWKAAGLHLDKQVDGGIKFWLRAHPYPPFLEHLSFRLGNQLFFVRIEDVDEEVSGPGTLHGLSSVANGTNGYACILPMKRMLTSDSWEPDLPGWGLLEANTRLPLNPVELVSDEEIEMTHWELHDMAVQVVRDSLQKDGFQLMTSQGNPEVDPSIWFVGKTHKPE
;
A
#
# COMPACT_ATOMS: atom_id res chain seq x y z
N MET A 1 -13.67 16.63 -13.45
CA MET A 1 -13.79 16.71 -11.98
C MET A 1 -14.12 15.28 -11.54
N TYR A 2 -13.12 14.56 -11.03
CA TYR A 2 -13.36 13.20 -10.53
C TYR A 2 -13.92 13.38 -9.13
N ASP A 3 -15.16 12.90 -8.89
CA ASP A 3 -15.69 12.73 -7.55
C ASP A 3 -14.85 11.64 -6.88
N ILE A 4 -13.90 12.07 -6.07
CA ILE A 4 -13.20 11.15 -5.16
C ILE A 4 -14.17 10.93 -4.01
N GLU A 5 -14.95 9.86 -4.09
CA GLU A 5 -15.69 9.39 -2.93
C GLU A 5 -14.67 9.09 -1.83
N MET A 6 -14.62 9.95 -0.83
CA MET A 6 -13.89 9.70 0.40
C MET A 6 -14.66 8.64 1.17
N HIS A 7 -14.45 7.38 0.83
CA HIS A 7 -14.91 6.29 1.66
C HIS A 7 -14.10 6.32 2.95
N GLU A 8 -14.75 6.70 4.04
CA GLU A 8 -14.18 6.48 5.36
C GLU A 8 -13.95 4.99 5.55
N MET A 9 -12.70 4.62 5.81
CA MET A 9 -12.38 3.23 6.14
C MET A 9 -13.10 2.86 7.44
N SER A 10 -13.80 1.73 7.43
CA SER A 10 -14.40 1.20 8.65
C SER A 10 -13.32 0.87 9.69
N GLY A 11 -13.67 0.95 10.96
CA GLY A 11 -12.76 0.56 12.04
C GLY A 11 -12.30 -0.89 11.92
N ASP A 12 -13.18 -1.78 11.43
CA ASP A 12 -12.87 -3.20 11.21
C ASP A 12 -11.88 -3.39 10.07
N PHE A 13 -12.03 -2.65 8.95
CA PHE A 13 -11.03 -2.68 7.89
C PHE A 13 -9.68 -2.15 8.38
N PHE A 14 -9.66 -1.09 9.19
CA PHE A 14 -8.41 -0.56 9.74
C PHE A 14 -7.71 -1.57 10.65
N ALA A 15 -8.44 -2.32 11.45
CA ALA A 15 -7.90 -3.41 12.27
C ALA A 15 -7.31 -4.54 11.41
N CYS A 16 -8.03 -4.96 10.36
CA CYS A 16 -7.58 -5.93 9.39
C CYS A 16 -6.30 -5.46 8.68
N TRP A 17 -6.29 -4.23 8.16
CA TRP A 17 -5.15 -3.61 7.50
C TRP A 17 -3.90 -3.57 8.40
N LYS A 18 -4.06 -3.19 9.67
CA LYS A 18 -2.95 -3.16 10.64
C LYS A 18 -2.39 -4.57 10.90
N ALA A 19 -3.25 -5.56 11.05
CA ALA A 19 -2.84 -6.95 11.24
C ALA A 19 -2.10 -7.48 10.01
N ALA A 20 -2.57 -7.18 8.81
CA ALA A 20 -1.93 -7.52 7.54
C ALA A 20 -0.51 -6.92 7.43
N GLY A 21 -0.34 -5.64 7.72
CA GLY A 21 0.97 -4.98 7.73
C GLY A 21 1.93 -5.61 8.73
N LEU A 22 1.48 -5.88 9.95
CA LEU A 22 2.28 -6.56 10.98
C LEU A 22 2.63 -8.01 10.59
N HIS A 23 1.73 -8.70 9.88
CA HIS A 23 2.02 -10.04 9.38
C HIS A 23 3.14 -10.01 8.33
N LEU A 24 3.03 -9.16 7.32
CA LEU A 24 4.05 -9.03 6.27
C LEU A 24 5.41 -8.61 6.86
N ASP A 25 5.43 -7.70 7.80
CA ASP A 25 6.66 -7.23 8.45
C ASP A 25 7.41 -8.37 9.15
N LYS A 26 6.69 -9.31 9.76
CA LYS A 26 7.26 -10.47 10.44
C LYS A 26 7.85 -11.53 9.49
N GLN A 27 7.56 -11.48 8.18
CA GLN A 27 8.12 -12.45 7.23
C GLN A 27 9.59 -12.17 6.88
N VAL A 28 10.11 -11.01 7.30
CA VAL A 28 11.51 -10.59 7.06
C VAL A 28 12.22 -10.39 8.37
N ASP A 29 13.42 -10.97 8.50
CA ASP A 29 14.25 -10.75 9.67
C ASP A 29 14.57 -9.26 9.86
N GLY A 30 14.18 -8.72 11.02
CA GLY A 30 14.31 -7.30 11.33
C GLY A 30 13.32 -6.41 10.61
N GLY A 31 12.24 -6.96 10.02
CA GLY A 31 11.14 -6.27 9.38
C GLY A 31 11.43 -5.76 7.97
N ILE A 32 10.38 -5.39 7.25
CA ILE A 32 10.47 -4.80 5.91
C ILE A 32 11.08 -3.39 6.04
N LYS A 33 12.23 -3.17 5.41
CA LYS A 33 12.98 -1.91 5.51
C LYS A 33 12.43 -0.79 4.63
N PHE A 34 11.80 -1.14 3.53
CA PHE A 34 11.34 -0.19 2.52
C PHE A 34 9.84 -0.35 2.27
N TRP A 35 9.05 0.22 3.18
CA TRP A 35 7.64 0.44 2.94
C TRP A 35 7.49 1.66 2.02
N LEU A 36 6.86 1.46 0.88
CA LEU A 36 6.54 2.54 -0.06
C LEU A 36 5.26 3.25 0.39
N ARG A 37 4.23 2.46 0.70
CA ARG A 37 2.98 2.96 1.25
C ARG A 37 2.54 2.09 2.42
N ALA A 38 2.54 2.68 3.60
CA ALA A 38 2.10 2.04 4.84
C ALA A 38 0.75 2.61 5.33
N HIS A 39 0.07 3.42 4.50
CA HIS A 39 -1.26 3.95 4.78
C HIS A 39 -2.06 3.99 3.48
N PRO A 40 -3.30 3.51 3.48
CA PRO A 40 -4.16 3.63 2.33
C PRO A 40 -4.64 5.08 2.19
N TYR A 41 -4.20 5.75 1.12
CA TYR A 41 -4.65 7.10 0.75
C TYR A 41 -5.39 7.05 -0.58
N PRO A 42 -6.34 7.96 -0.81
CA PRO A 42 -6.88 8.14 -2.14
C PRO A 42 -5.74 8.38 -3.16
N PRO A 43 -5.84 7.81 -4.36
CA PRO A 43 -6.96 7.08 -4.96
C PRO A 43 -7.09 5.58 -4.58
N PHE A 44 -6.46 5.09 -3.53
CA PHE A 44 -6.57 3.71 -3.04
C PHE A 44 -6.25 2.66 -4.10
N LEU A 45 -5.16 2.82 -4.81
CA LEU A 45 -4.72 1.85 -5.82
C LEU A 45 -4.32 0.53 -5.15
N GLU A 46 -3.58 0.64 -4.04
CA GLU A 46 -3.19 -0.46 -3.16
C GLU A 46 -3.44 -0.11 -1.69
N HIS A 47 -3.45 -1.11 -0.83
CA HIS A 47 -3.58 -0.93 0.63
C HIS A 47 -2.22 -0.85 1.33
N LEU A 48 -1.26 -1.62 0.86
CA LEU A 48 0.12 -1.65 1.32
C LEU A 48 1.04 -1.81 0.12
N SER A 49 2.22 -1.22 0.16
CA SER A 49 3.26 -1.51 -0.83
C SER A 49 4.64 -1.46 -0.20
N PHE A 50 5.51 -2.35 -0.66
CA PHE A 50 6.86 -2.47 -0.14
C PHE A 50 7.84 -2.95 -1.21
N ARG A 51 9.13 -2.68 -0.97
CA ARG A 51 10.23 -3.23 -1.76
C ARG A 51 10.92 -4.34 -0.97
N LEU A 52 11.18 -5.46 -1.63
CA LEU A 52 12.03 -6.53 -1.14
C LEU A 52 13.11 -6.82 -2.20
N GLY A 53 14.38 -6.60 -1.84
CA GLY A 53 15.47 -6.65 -2.82
C GLY A 53 15.23 -5.66 -3.96
N ASN A 54 15.27 -6.16 -5.18
CA ASN A 54 15.01 -5.39 -6.40
C ASN A 54 13.54 -5.38 -6.85
N GLN A 55 12.63 -6.03 -6.11
CA GLN A 55 11.24 -6.20 -6.51
C GLN A 55 10.27 -5.32 -5.71
N LEU A 56 9.17 -4.91 -6.36
CA LEU A 56 8.09 -4.13 -5.78
C LEU A 56 6.83 -4.98 -5.64
N PHE A 57 6.16 -4.84 -4.49
CA PHE A 57 4.94 -5.57 -4.18
C PHE A 57 3.85 -4.59 -3.75
N PHE A 58 2.71 -4.66 -4.44
CA PHE A 58 1.52 -3.87 -4.18
C PHE A 58 0.43 -4.80 -3.69
N VAL A 59 -0.07 -4.56 -2.49
CA VAL A 59 -0.94 -5.51 -1.79
C VAL A 59 -2.32 -4.91 -1.58
N ARG A 60 -3.33 -5.66 -2.00
CA ARG A 60 -4.72 -5.47 -1.62
C ARG A 60 -5.08 -6.49 -0.54
N ILE A 61 -5.70 -6.04 0.52
CA ILE A 61 -6.20 -6.87 1.61
C ILE A 61 -7.65 -7.22 1.29
N GLU A 62 -7.99 -8.49 1.39
CA GLU A 62 -9.35 -8.98 1.21
C GLU A 62 -9.76 -9.82 2.43
N ASP A 63 -10.98 -9.59 2.90
CA ASP A 63 -11.61 -10.45 3.90
C ASP A 63 -12.19 -11.67 3.21
N VAL A 64 -11.82 -12.88 3.66
CA VAL A 64 -12.30 -14.13 3.06
C VAL A 64 -13.79 -14.37 3.29
N ASP A 65 -14.35 -13.81 4.34
CA ASP A 65 -15.78 -13.90 4.67
C ASP A 65 -16.60 -12.77 4.03
N GLU A 66 -15.95 -11.84 3.33
CA GLU A 66 -16.56 -10.70 2.63
C GLU A 66 -17.41 -9.77 3.52
N GLU A 67 -17.22 -9.83 4.84
CA GLU A 67 -17.92 -8.97 5.81
C GLU A 67 -17.35 -7.56 5.85
N VAL A 68 -16.06 -7.43 5.54
CA VAL A 68 -15.30 -6.17 5.59
C VAL A 68 -14.64 -5.90 4.25
N SER A 69 -14.93 -4.77 3.65
CA SER A 69 -14.31 -4.35 2.40
C SER A 69 -13.41 -3.14 2.59
N GLY A 70 -12.23 -3.17 1.95
CA GLY A 70 -11.34 -2.02 1.85
C GLY A 70 -11.61 -1.18 0.60
N PRO A 71 -11.16 0.08 0.59
CA PRO A 71 -11.32 0.97 -0.55
C PRO A 71 -10.54 0.50 -1.78
N GLY A 72 -10.84 1.07 -2.94
CA GLY A 72 -10.15 0.79 -4.19
C GLY A 72 -10.61 -0.48 -4.90
N THR A 73 -9.93 -0.82 -6.00
CA THR A 73 -10.32 -1.91 -6.90
C THR A 73 -9.11 -2.75 -7.31
N LEU A 74 -9.35 -3.98 -7.79
CA LEU A 74 -8.31 -4.81 -8.40
C LEU A 74 -7.71 -4.16 -9.66
N HIS A 75 -8.51 -3.39 -10.40
CA HIS A 75 -8.02 -2.64 -11.54
C HIS A 75 -7.01 -1.58 -11.13
N GLY A 76 -7.28 -0.82 -10.05
CA GLY A 76 -6.34 0.15 -9.50
C GLY A 76 -5.02 -0.50 -9.05
N LEU A 77 -5.11 -1.63 -8.33
CA LEU A 77 -3.95 -2.43 -7.94
C LEU A 77 -3.11 -2.88 -9.15
N SER A 78 -3.77 -3.43 -10.18
CA SER A 78 -3.08 -3.86 -11.39
C SER A 78 -2.45 -2.70 -12.15
N SER A 79 -3.09 -1.53 -12.16
CA SER A 79 -2.58 -0.33 -12.83
C SER A 79 -1.27 0.15 -12.18
N VAL A 80 -1.21 0.24 -10.85
CA VAL A 80 0.03 0.67 -10.16
C VAL A 80 1.13 -0.37 -10.33
N ALA A 81 0.83 -1.66 -10.19
CA ALA A 81 1.81 -2.73 -10.35
C ALA A 81 2.40 -2.75 -11.78
N ASN A 82 1.56 -2.65 -12.81
CA ASN A 82 2.01 -2.60 -14.21
C ASN A 82 2.81 -1.32 -14.51
N GLY A 83 2.40 -0.17 -13.97
CA GLY A 83 3.09 1.11 -14.16
C GLY A 83 4.48 1.15 -13.53
N THR A 84 4.76 0.28 -12.57
CA THR A 84 6.03 0.23 -11.83
C THR A 84 6.81 -1.07 -12.02
N ASN A 85 6.40 -1.95 -12.93
CA ASN A 85 6.94 -3.30 -13.10
C ASN A 85 6.94 -4.12 -11.80
N GLY A 86 5.96 -3.87 -10.93
CA GLY A 86 5.82 -4.56 -9.66
C GLY A 86 4.81 -5.70 -9.71
N TYR A 87 4.67 -6.38 -8.60
CA TYR A 87 3.74 -7.50 -8.43
C TYR A 87 2.44 -7.04 -7.76
N ALA A 88 1.32 -7.29 -8.42
CA ALA A 88 0.00 -7.11 -7.83
C ALA A 88 -0.34 -8.32 -6.96
N CYS A 89 -0.54 -8.10 -5.66
CA CYS A 89 -0.76 -9.16 -4.69
C CYS A 89 -2.08 -8.97 -3.95
N ILE A 90 -2.68 -10.08 -3.53
CA ILE A 90 -3.80 -10.12 -2.61
C ILE A 90 -3.34 -10.81 -1.33
N LEU A 91 -3.71 -10.25 -0.20
CA LEU A 91 -3.55 -10.85 1.10
C LEU A 91 -4.94 -11.19 1.68
N PRO A 92 -5.38 -12.45 1.55
CA PRO A 92 -6.61 -12.89 2.18
C PRO A 92 -6.44 -12.93 3.70
N MET A 93 -7.35 -12.25 4.40
CA MET A 93 -7.40 -12.18 5.85
C MET A 93 -8.70 -12.77 6.35
N LYS A 94 -8.68 -13.39 7.53
CA LYS A 94 -9.87 -13.88 8.21
C LYS A 94 -9.95 -13.39 9.64
N ARG A 95 -11.16 -13.19 10.12
CA ARG A 95 -11.42 -12.80 11.49
C ARG A 95 -11.49 -14.05 12.38
N MET A 96 -10.73 -14.06 13.45
CA MET A 96 -10.72 -15.16 14.41
C MET A 96 -11.83 -14.95 15.44
N LEU A 97 -12.85 -15.80 15.42
CA LEU A 97 -14.03 -15.69 16.29
C LEU A 97 -13.70 -15.74 17.80
N THR A 98 -12.58 -16.36 18.16
CA THR A 98 -12.19 -16.54 19.56
C THR A 98 -11.44 -15.36 20.16
N SER A 99 -10.74 -14.58 19.35
CA SER A 99 -9.83 -13.51 19.79
C SER A 99 -10.18 -12.13 19.21
N ASP A 100 -11.18 -12.07 18.34
CA ASP A 100 -11.56 -10.87 17.60
C ASP A 100 -10.35 -10.22 16.87
N SER A 101 -9.35 -11.05 16.51
CA SER A 101 -8.15 -10.64 15.79
C SER A 101 -8.23 -11.07 14.33
N TRP A 102 -7.45 -10.39 13.49
CA TRP A 102 -7.30 -10.74 12.09
C TRP A 102 -6.02 -11.53 11.86
N GLU A 103 -6.10 -12.60 11.08
CA GLU A 103 -4.96 -13.43 10.70
C GLU A 103 -5.00 -13.69 9.18
N PRO A 104 -3.84 -13.90 8.53
CA PRO A 104 -3.84 -14.32 7.13
C PRO A 104 -4.47 -15.70 7.00
N ASP A 105 -5.25 -15.89 5.94
CA ASP A 105 -5.90 -17.19 5.68
C ASP A 105 -4.91 -18.25 5.20
N LEU A 106 -3.80 -17.85 4.61
CA LEU A 106 -2.78 -18.75 4.09
C LEU A 106 -1.48 -18.64 4.90
N PRO A 107 -0.71 -19.76 5.00
CA PRO A 107 0.55 -19.77 5.72
C PRO A 107 1.66 -18.98 4.99
N GLY A 108 2.78 -18.75 5.70
CA GLY A 108 3.95 -18.04 5.19
C GLY A 108 3.64 -16.58 4.90
N TRP A 109 3.98 -16.07 3.73
CA TRP A 109 3.64 -14.70 3.33
C TRP A 109 2.14 -14.46 3.23
N GLY A 110 1.36 -15.50 3.00
CA GLY A 110 -0.09 -15.40 2.83
C GLY A 110 -0.52 -14.73 1.51
N LEU A 111 0.43 -14.33 0.68
CA LEU A 111 0.17 -13.57 -0.55
C LEU A 111 -0.25 -14.48 -1.70
N LEU A 112 -1.19 -13.97 -2.49
CA LEU A 112 -1.59 -14.53 -3.78
C LEU A 112 -1.25 -13.54 -4.90
N GLU A 113 -0.84 -14.04 -6.06
CA GLU A 113 -0.79 -13.22 -7.27
C GLU A 113 -2.23 -12.81 -7.67
N ALA A 114 -2.44 -11.53 -7.97
CA ALA A 114 -3.78 -10.95 -8.05
C ALA A 114 -4.67 -11.52 -9.17
N ASN A 115 -4.07 -11.90 -10.32
CA ASN A 115 -4.84 -12.39 -11.46
C ASN A 115 -5.07 -13.90 -11.39
N THR A 116 -4.03 -14.66 -11.01
CA THR A 116 -4.08 -16.13 -11.02
C THR A 116 -4.57 -16.73 -9.72
N ARG A 117 -4.54 -15.94 -8.63
CA ARG A 117 -4.82 -16.41 -7.26
C ARG A 117 -3.90 -17.55 -6.80
N LEU A 118 -2.75 -17.72 -7.43
CA LEU A 118 -1.75 -18.68 -6.99
C LEU A 118 -0.90 -18.08 -5.86
N PRO A 119 -0.44 -18.92 -4.88
CA PRO A 119 0.45 -18.47 -3.82
C PRO A 119 1.70 -17.81 -4.38
N LEU A 120 2.11 -16.69 -3.77
CA LEU A 120 3.26 -15.90 -4.16
C LEU A 120 4.20 -15.76 -2.97
N ASN A 121 5.47 -16.15 -3.17
CA ASN A 121 6.54 -15.95 -2.21
C ASN A 121 7.48 -14.84 -2.68
N PRO A 122 7.44 -13.64 -2.07
CA PRO A 122 8.28 -12.52 -2.47
C PRO A 122 9.78 -12.83 -2.52
N VAL A 123 10.27 -13.67 -1.62
CA VAL A 123 11.72 -14.00 -1.55
C VAL A 123 12.20 -14.73 -2.79
N GLU A 124 11.36 -15.57 -3.39
CA GLU A 124 11.71 -16.34 -4.60
C GLU A 124 11.76 -15.48 -5.86
N LEU A 125 11.21 -14.27 -5.80
CA LEU A 125 11.17 -13.33 -6.92
C LEU A 125 12.34 -12.34 -6.89
N VAL A 126 13.03 -12.21 -5.76
CA VAL A 126 14.21 -11.35 -5.65
C VAL A 126 15.35 -11.93 -6.48
N SER A 127 16.00 -11.08 -7.25
CA SER A 127 17.19 -11.42 -8.04
C SER A 127 18.28 -10.34 -7.90
N ASP A 128 19.46 -10.62 -8.44
CA ASP A 128 20.57 -9.65 -8.49
C ASP A 128 20.52 -8.77 -9.76
N GLU A 129 19.46 -8.87 -10.55
CA GLU A 129 19.29 -8.06 -11.74
C GLU A 129 19.06 -6.59 -11.40
N GLU A 130 19.73 -5.70 -12.10
CA GLU A 130 19.43 -4.28 -12.03
C GLU A 130 18.10 -4.02 -12.76
N ILE A 131 17.12 -3.53 -12.02
CA ILE A 131 15.82 -3.13 -12.58
C ILE A 131 15.81 -1.61 -12.67
N GLU A 132 15.68 -1.09 -13.89
CA GLU A 132 15.54 0.34 -14.12
C GLU A 132 14.19 0.83 -13.56
N MET A 133 14.26 1.93 -12.80
CA MET A 133 13.04 2.55 -12.25
C MET A 133 12.17 3.11 -13.37
N THR A 134 10.90 2.80 -13.31
CA THR A 134 9.91 3.36 -14.24
C THR A 134 9.64 4.84 -13.96
N HIS A 135 9.06 5.55 -14.92
CA HIS A 135 8.58 6.92 -14.71
C HIS A 135 7.59 7.02 -13.55
N TRP A 136 6.76 6.01 -13.35
CA TRP A 136 5.81 5.97 -12.24
C TRP A 136 6.54 5.90 -10.89
N GLU A 137 7.51 5.00 -10.74
CA GLU A 137 8.31 4.91 -9.51
C GLU A 137 9.05 6.21 -9.21
N LEU A 138 9.68 6.80 -10.23
CA LEU A 138 10.39 8.08 -10.10
C LEU A 138 9.44 9.20 -9.66
N HIS A 139 8.24 9.23 -10.25
CA HIS A 139 7.20 10.21 -9.89
C HIS A 139 6.72 10.00 -8.44
N ASP A 140 6.37 8.77 -8.07
CA ASP A 140 5.92 8.45 -6.70
C ASP A 140 7.01 8.77 -5.67
N MET A 141 8.26 8.44 -5.95
CA MET A 141 9.41 8.79 -5.10
C MET A 141 9.55 10.31 -4.96
N ALA A 142 9.44 11.06 -6.05
CA ALA A 142 9.50 12.53 -6.03
C ALA A 142 8.38 13.11 -5.18
N VAL A 143 7.16 12.61 -5.33
CA VAL A 143 6.00 13.01 -4.51
C VAL A 143 6.26 12.76 -3.03
N GLN A 144 6.80 11.60 -2.67
CA GLN A 144 7.12 11.27 -1.26
C GLN A 144 8.17 12.21 -0.69
N VAL A 145 9.26 12.49 -1.44
CA VAL A 145 10.32 13.42 -1.00
C VAL A 145 9.77 14.83 -0.78
N VAL A 146 8.97 15.34 -1.72
CA VAL A 146 8.36 16.68 -1.60
C VAL A 146 7.37 16.73 -0.45
N ARG A 147 6.51 15.71 -0.29
CA ARG A 147 5.58 15.59 0.84
C ARG A 147 6.32 15.67 2.18
N ASP A 148 7.36 14.87 2.34
CA ASP A 148 8.11 14.80 3.60
C ASP A 148 8.85 16.13 3.89
N SER A 149 9.34 16.81 2.85
CA SER A 149 9.93 18.14 2.98
C SER A 149 8.90 19.18 3.44
N LEU A 150 7.73 19.21 2.80
CA LEU A 150 6.66 20.14 3.17
C LEU A 150 6.18 19.91 4.61
N GLN A 151 6.05 18.66 5.04
CA GLN A 151 5.66 18.35 6.41
C GLN A 151 6.74 18.80 7.44
N LYS A 152 8.04 18.60 7.13
CA LYS A 152 9.14 19.11 7.96
C LYS A 152 9.14 20.61 8.05
N ASP A 153 8.78 21.30 6.97
CA ASP A 153 8.68 22.77 6.92
C ASP A 153 7.42 23.31 7.62
N GLY A 154 6.57 22.42 8.18
CA GLY A 154 5.40 22.78 8.97
C GLY A 154 4.15 23.04 8.14
N PHE A 155 4.10 22.62 6.87
CA PHE A 155 2.86 22.60 6.10
C PHE A 155 1.97 21.43 6.54
N GLN A 156 0.66 21.68 6.53
CA GLN A 156 -0.32 20.62 6.79
C GLN A 156 -0.69 19.94 5.47
N LEU A 157 -0.34 18.66 5.35
CA LEU A 157 -0.72 17.85 4.20
C LEU A 157 -2.23 17.56 4.27
N MET A 158 -2.92 17.74 3.16
CA MET A 158 -4.31 17.30 2.97
C MET A 158 -4.35 15.91 2.35
N THR A 159 -3.65 15.73 1.23
CA THR A 159 -3.51 14.45 0.55
C THR A 159 -2.30 14.46 -0.38
N SER A 160 -1.82 13.28 -0.72
CA SER A 160 -0.80 13.08 -1.77
C SER A 160 -1.05 11.75 -2.48
N GLN A 161 -0.64 11.68 -3.73
CA GLN A 161 -0.77 10.47 -4.53
C GLN A 161 0.37 10.40 -5.57
N GLY A 162 0.83 9.17 -5.86
CA GLY A 162 1.97 8.91 -6.76
C GLY A 162 1.59 8.57 -8.20
N ASN A 163 0.31 8.60 -8.57
CA ASN A 163 -0.10 8.34 -9.94
C ASN A 163 0.25 9.54 -10.85
N PRO A 164 1.14 9.39 -11.86
CA PRO A 164 1.54 10.49 -12.73
C PRO A 164 0.41 11.03 -13.64
N GLU A 165 -0.69 10.29 -13.76
CA GLU A 165 -1.85 10.72 -14.55
C GLU A 165 -2.79 11.65 -13.79
N VAL A 166 -2.55 11.86 -12.48
CA VAL A 166 -3.38 12.70 -11.61
C VAL A 166 -2.63 13.96 -11.20
N ASP A 167 -3.15 15.12 -11.56
CA ASP A 167 -2.60 16.43 -11.23
C ASP A 167 -3.64 17.27 -10.46
N PRO A 168 -3.27 17.94 -9.36
CA PRO A 168 -1.96 17.92 -8.71
C PRO A 168 -1.69 16.64 -7.87
N SER A 169 -0.42 16.30 -7.72
CA SER A 169 0.00 15.11 -6.94
C SER A 169 0.01 15.35 -5.44
N ILE A 170 0.03 16.61 -4.99
CA ILE A 170 0.09 16.97 -3.57
C ILE A 170 -0.85 18.14 -3.30
N TRP A 171 -1.67 18.01 -2.25
CA TRP A 171 -2.50 19.08 -1.71
C TRP A 171 -2.07 19.39 -0.28
N PHE A 172 -1.88 20.66 0.01
CA PHE A 172 -1.52 21.09 1.36
C PHE A 172 -2.16 22.45 1.68
N VAL A 173 -2.35 22.74 2.95
CA VAL A 173 -2.69 24.06 3.47
C VAL A 173 -1.49 24.69 4.14
N GLY A 174 -1.52 26.00 4.28
CA GLY A 174 -0.41 26.83 4.78
C GLY A 174 0.22 26.30 6.06
N LYS A 175 1.34 26.91 6.44
CA LYS A 175 2.11 26.48 7.62
C LYS A 175 1.25 26.51 8.87
N THR A 176 1.24 25.40 9.61
CA THR A 176 0.72 25.40 10.96
C THR A 176 1.65 26.27 11.81
N HIS A 177 1.18 27.45 12.26
CA HIS A 177 1.92 28.21 13.26
C HIS A 177 1.93 27.39 14.55
N LYS A 178 3.07 26.77 14.87
CA LYS A 178 3.32 26.37 16.25
C LYS A 178 3.40 27.66 17.07
N PRO A 179 2.59 27.85 18.13
CA PRO A 179 2.86 28.94 19.06
C PRO A 179 4.25 28.69 19.64
N GLU A 180 5.07 29.76 19.64
CA GLU A 180 6.37 29.80 20.32
C GLU A 180 6.18 29.61 21.83
#